data_4b6dd93563efd701ba26268ef1a5de28
#
_entry.id   4b6dd93563efd701ba26268ef1a5de28
#
_cell.length_a   1.000
_cell.length_b   1.000
_cell.length_c   1.000
_cell.angle_alpha   90.00
_cell.angle_beta   90.00
_cell.angle_gamma   90.00
#
_symmetry.space_group_name_H-M   'P 1'
#
loop_
_entity.id
_entity.type
_entity.pdbx_description
1 polymer ?
#
loop_
_entity_poly.entity_id
_entity_poly.type
_entity_poly.pdbx_seq_one_letter_code
_entity_poly.pdbx_strand_id
1 'polypeptide(L)'
;MFKPADLFDLAQTEHASLFEGCQYAWEALSKIEGYLDTHLRPGLHNHCDGVAYIGEKVFIGQGTLVEDGAMIKGPAIIGRNCQIRHNAYIREQVIIGDNCIVGNSCEVKNCLMFNDAVAPHFNYIGDSLLGYKSHLGAGVKISNFKMIPGNIMVEMDGKRLDTGLRKFGALLGDGADIGCNAVLNPGSIIGRGSIIYPNMSWRGVLAQNMIAKNKEAKEVVVRKSM
;
A
#
# COMPACT_ATOMS: atom_id res chain seq x y z
N MET A 1 11.88 2.85 -15.94
CA MET A 1 10.76 3.40 -15.14
C MET A 1 10.16 2.40 -14.15
N PHE A 2 10.43 1.12 -14.24
CA PHE A 2 9.84 0.14 -13.32
C PHE A 2 10.85 -0.59 -12.45
N LYS A 3 12.13 -0.20 -12.48
CA LYS A 3 13.12 -0.71 -11.54
C LYS A 3 12.79 -0.21 -10.14
N PRO A 4 13.13 -0.95 -9.09
CA PRO A 4 12.89 -0.48 -7.72
C PRO A 4 13.39 0.95 -7.48
N ALA A 5 14.60 1.29 -7.90
CA ALA A 5 15.19 2.62 -7.72
C ALA A 5 14.50 3.75 -8.52
N ASP A 6 13.69 3.43 -9.53
CA ASP A 6 12.92 4.45 -10.25
C ASP A 6 11.74 4.97 -9.41
N LEU A 7 11.22 4.13 -8.52
CA LEU A 7 10.05 4.41 -7.69
C LEU A 7 10.39 4.68 -6.23
N PHE A 8 11.44 4.03 -5.70
CA PHE A 8 11.73 3.99 -4.27
C PHE A 8 13.18 4.39 -3.97
N ASP A 9 13.37 5.20 -2.95
CA ASP A 9 14.64 5.34 -2.28
C ASP A 9 14.81 4.18 -1.29
N LEU A 10 15.59 3.17 -1.69
CA LEU A 10 15.77 1.96 -0.90
C LEU A 10 16.47 2.19 0.44
N ALA A 11 17.06 3.36 0.69
CA ALA A 11 17.58 3.74 2.00
C ALA A 11 16.46 4.08 3.01
N GLN A 12 15.23 4.24 2.54
CA GLN A 12 14.06 4.56 3.37
C GLN A 12 13.30 3.32 3.84
N THR A 13 13.96 2.17 3.89
CA THR A 13 13.40 0.93 4.46
C THR A 13 14.54 0.04 4.98
N GLU A 14 14.31 -0.67 6.07
CA GLU A 14 15.22 -1.73 6.55
C GLU A 14 15.11 -3.01 5.70
N HIS A 15 14.15 -3.08 4.77
CA HIS A 15 13.82 -4.25 3.96
C HIS A 15 14.29 -4.14 2.50
N ALA A 16 15.33 -3.34 2.23
CA ALA A 16 15.87 -3.12 0.88
C ALA A 16 16.29 -4.41 0.17
N SER A 17 16.76 -5.41 0.92
CA SER A 17 17.16 -6.72 0.37
C SER A 17 16.01 -7.51 -0.27
N LEU A 18 14.74 -7.18 0.03
CA LEU A 18 13.58 -7.72 -0.67
C LEU A 18 13.65 -7.46 -2.18
N PHE A 19 14.31 -6.39 -2.60
CA PHE A 19 14.42 -5.98 -4.01
C PHE A 19 15.66 -6.55 -4.71
N GLU A 20 16.52 -7.27 -4.02
CA GLU A 20 17.70 -7.87 -4.64
C GLU A 20 17.32 -8.82 -5.78
N GLY A 21 17.96 -8.64 -6.95
CA GLY A 21 17.67 -9.40 -8.16
C GLY A 21 16.33 -9.08 -8.83
N CYS A 22 15.57 -8.07 -8.38
CA CYS A 22 14.38 -7.61 -9.07
C CYS A 22 14.75 -6.76 -10.29
N GLN A 23 14.29 -7.16 -11.47
CA GLN A 23 14.33 -6.34 -12.66
C GLN A 23 13.25 -5.26 -12.61
N TYR A 24 12.07 -5.63 -12.13
CA TYR A 24 10.91 -4.76 -11.95
C TYR A 24 10.49 -4.73 -10.49
N ALA A 25 10.01 -3.58 -10.03
CA ALA A 25 9.63 -3.38 -8.64
C ALA A 25 8.50 -4.32 -8.16
N TRP A 26 7.54 -4.66 -9.04
CA TRP A 26 6.44 -5.58 -8.69
C TRP A 26 6.89 -7.01 -8.39
N GLU A 27 8.09 -7.43 -8.81
CA GLU A 27 8.60 -8.77 -8.53
C GLU A 27 8.83 -9.00 -7.03
N ALA A 28 9.05 -7.91 -6.28
CA ALA A 28 9.16 -7.96 -4.83
C ALA A 28 7.89 -8.53 -4.14
N LEU A 29 6.71 -8.33 -4.73
CA LEU A 29 5.44 -8.83 -4.17
C LEU A 29 5.43 -10.35 -4.02
N SER A 30 5.99 -11.09 -4.96
CA SER A 30 6.09 -12.55 -4.89
C SER A 30 7.17 -13.04 -3.93
N LYS A 31 8.05 -12.15 -3.47
CA LYS A 31 9.16 -12.49 -2.56
C LYS A 31 8.81 -12.24 -1.09
N ILE A 32 7.72 -11.51 -0.79
CA ILE A 32 7.38 -11.11 0.59
C ILE A 32 7.27 -12.33 1.51
N GLU A 33 6.62 -13.41 1.07
CA GLU A 33 6.45 -14.62 1.87
C GLU A 33 7.80 -15.23 2.26
N GLY A 34 8.64 -15.56 1.28
CA GLY A 34 9.97 -16.14 1.54
C GLY A 34 10.90 -15.20 2.30
N TYR A 35 10.73 -13.88 2.11
CA TYR A 35 11.45 -12.88 2.88
C TYR A 35 11.05 -12.93 4.37
N LEU A 36 9.77 -12.99 4.67
CA LEU A 36 9.27 -13.12 6.04
C LEU A 36 9.71 -14.43 6.69
N ASP A 37 9.71 -15.55 5.97
CA ASP A 37 10.19 -16.83 6.51
C ASP A 37 11.65 -16.78 6.98
N THR A 38 12.47 -15.96 6.34
CA THR A 38 13.90 -15.86 6.65
C THR A 38 14.22 -14.72 7.62
N HIS A 39 13.51 -13.62 7.59
CA HIS A 39 13.86 -12.38 8.33
C HIS A 39 12.97 -12.12 9.54
N LEU A 40 11.75 -12.65 9.57
CA LEU A 40 10.85 -12.44 10.71
C LEU A 40 11.39 -13.12 11.95
N ARG A 41 11.54 -12.38 13.01
CA ARG A 41 11.83 -12.86 14.37
C ARG A 41 10.72 -12.34 15.26
N PRO A 42 9.73 -13.18 15.63
CA PRO A 42 8.59 -12.75 16.43
C PRO A 42 9.02 -12.05 17.72
N GLY A 43 8.38 -10.95 18.03
CA GLY A 43 8.66 -10.16 19.22
C GLY A 43 7.77 -8.94 19.32
N LEU A 44 7.26 -8.65 20.49
CA LEU A 44 6.33 -7.56 20.73
C LEU A 44 6.98 -6.51 21.63
N HIS A 45 7.34 -5.36 21.07
CA HIS A 45 7.94 -4.23 21.76
C HIS A 45 7.05 -2.97 21.72
N ASN A 46 5.77 -3.18 21.42
CA ASN A 46 4.75 -2.14 21.27
C ASN A 46 4.07 -1.80 22.61
N HIS A 47 3.37 -0.68 22.62
CA HIS A 47 2.32 -0.38 23.58
C HIS A 47 0.96 -0.78 22.98
N CYS A 48 0.11 -1.45 23.76
CA CYS A 48 -1.26 -1.77 23.37
C CYS A 48 -2.21 -0.94 24.24
N ASP A 49 -3.04 -0.13 23.57
CA ASP A 49 -4.09 0.64 24.23
C ASP A 49 -5.44 -0.07 24.02
N GLY A 50 -5.85 -0.82 25.03
CA GLY A 50 -7.03 -1.68 24.98
C GLY A 50 -6.73 -3.14 24.63
N VAL A 51 -7.60 -3.80 23.87
CA VAL A 51 -7.50 -5.23 23.50
C VAL A 51 -7.33 -5.37 21.98
N ALA A 52 -6.22 -5.96 21.56
CA ALA A 52 -5.95 -6.27 20.16
C ALA A 52 -5.62 -7.76 20.00
N TYR A 53 -5.96 -8.33 18.85
CA TYR A 53 -5.49 -9.66 18.48
C TYR A 53 -4.15 -9.56 17.75
N ILE A 54 -3.12 -10.20 18.27
CA ILE A 54 -1.79 -10.28 17.64
C ILE A 54 -1.39 -11.74 17.53
N GLY A 55 -1.16 -12.21 16.29
CA GLY A 55 -0.79 -13.58 16.00
C GLY A 55 0.65 -13.92 16.41
N GLU A 56 0.97 -15.21 16.46
CA GLU A 56 2.28 -15.72 16.92
C GLU A 56 3.45 -15.31 15.99
N LYS A 57 3.20 -15.20 14.69
CA LYS A 57 4.21 -14.84 13.68
C LYS A 57 4.16 -13.33 13.42
N VAL A 58 4.35 -12.51 14.48
CA VAL A 58 4.33 -11.05 14.36
C VAL A 58 5.53 -10.46 15.11
N PHE A 59 6.21 -9.52 14.46
CA PHE A 59 7.15 -8.60 15.10
C PHE A 59 6.57 -7.20 15.11
N ILE A 60 6.65 -6.51 16.25
CA ILE A 60 6.27 -5.10 16.38
C ILE A 60 7.39 -4.35 17.10
N GLY A 61 7.91 -3.31 16.44
CA GLY A 61 9.02 -2.49 16.92
C GLY A 61 8.64 -1.56 18.07
N GLN A 62 9.66 -1.08 18.76
CA GLN A 62 9.53 -0.17 19.90
C GLN A 62 8.83 1.13 19.54
N GLY A 63 8.03 1.66 20.46
CA GLY A 63 7.30 2.92 20.29
C GLY A 63 6.05 2.82 19.42
N THR A 64 5.78 1.65 18.83
CA THR A 64 4.57 1.41 18.07
C THR A 64 3.37 1.27 19.00
N LEU A 65 2.30 2.02 18.68
CA LEU A 65 1.02 1.97 19.37
C LEU A 65 0.05 1.06 18.59
N VAL A 66 -0.55 0.09 19.27
CA VAL A 66 -1.64 -0.74 18.74
C VAL A 66 -2.90 -0.40 19.54
N GLU A 67 -3.90 0.16 18.87
CA GLU A 67 -5.17 0.56 19.49
C GLU A 67 -6.15 -0.61 19.62
N ASP A 68 -7.14 -0.40 20.47
CA ASP A 68 -8.24 -1.34 20.74
C ASP A 68 -8.93 -1.83 19.46
N GLY A 69 -9.30 -3.11 19.43
CA GLY A 69 -9.98 -3.74 18.29
C GLY A 69 -9.10 -4.04 17.08
N ALA A 70 -7.83 -3.66 17.08
CA ALA A 70 -6.93 -4.02 15.98
C ALA A 70 -6.72 -5.53 15.90
N MET A 71 -6.62 -6.07 14.67
CA MET A 71 -6.34 -7.47 14.41
C MET A 71 -5.10 -7.62 13.51
N ILE A 72 -4.05 -8.23 14.04
CA ILE A 72 -2.79 -8.50 13.32
C ILE A 72 -2.59 -10.01 13.23
N LYS A 73 -2.85 -10.62 12.07
CA LYS A 73 -2.78 -12.08 11.91
C LYS A 73 -1.35 -12.59 11.76
N GLY A 74 -0.56 -11.91 10.94
CA GLY A 74 0.77 -12.39 10.54
C GLY A 74 0.73 -13.54 9.51
N PRO A 75 1.93 -13.93 8.94
CA PRO A 75 3.22 -13.35 9.30
C PRO A 75 3.31 -11.86 8.94
N ALA A 76 3.84 -11.06 9.88
CA ALA A 76 4.00 -9.62 9.70
C ALA A 76 5.21 -9.06 10.46
N ILE A 77 5.86 -8.06 9.85
CA ILE A 77 6.85 -7.20 10.50
C ILE A 77 6.27 -5.79 10.52
N ILE A 78 6.20 -5.18 11.70
CA ILE A 78 5.78 -3.78 11.90
C ILE A 78 6.95 -3.06 12.57
N GLY A 79 7.38 -1.96 11.98
CA GLY A 79 8.52 -1.17 12.44
C GLY A 79 8.27 -0.43 13.74
N ARG A 80 9.12 0.55 13.99
CA ARG A 80 9.11 1.40 15.20
C ARG A 80 8.20 2.61 15.02
N ASN A 81 7.67 3.13 16.15
CA ASN A 81 6.90 4.36 16.21
C ASN A 81 5.69 4.41 15.27
N CYS A 82 5.14 3.25 14.92
CA CYS A 82 3.96 3.15 14.08
C CYS A 82 2.68 3.36 14.88
N GLN A 83 1.58 3.65 14.17
CA GLN A 83 0.23 3.67 14.73
C GLN A 83 -0.61 2.64 14.00
N ILE A 84 -1.02 1.58 14.69
CA ILE A 84 -1.99 0.61 14.22
C ILE A 84 -3.28 0.92 14.94
N ARG A 85 -4.18 1.64 14.26
CA ARG A 85 -5.33 2.27 14.88
C ARG A 85 -6.52 1.32 15.04
N HIS A 86 -7.53 1.79 15.74
CA HIS A 86 -8.75 1.06 16.05
C HIS A 86 -9.32 0.31 14.84
N ASN A 87 -9.64 -0.99 15.04
CA ASN A 87 -10.18 -1.88 14.01
C ASN A 87 -9.33 -2.04 12.74
N ALA A 88 -8.04 -1.68 12.75
CA ALA A 88 -7.15 -2.01 11.64
C ALA A 88 -7.02 -3.53 11.50
N TYR A 89 -7.11 -4.04 10.27
CA TYR A 89 -6.97 -5.46 9.97
C TYR A 89 -5.71 -5.71 9.14
N ILE A 90 -4.64 -6.13 9.80
CA ILE A 90 -3.38 -6.52 9.16
C ILE A 90 -3.39 -8.03 8.98
N ARG A 91 -3.45 -8.45 7.72
CA ARG A 91 -3.54 -9.84 7.32
C ARG A 91 -2.15 -10.48 7.20
N GLU A 92 -2.06 -11.45 6.31
CA GLU A 92 -0.86 -12.22 6.07
C GLU A 92 0.11 -11.49 5.13
N GLN A 93 1.42 -11.75 5.30
CA GLN A 93 2.49 -11.30 4.39
C GLN A 93 2.59 -9.76 4.34
N VAL A 94 2.66 -9.13 5.51
CA VAL A 94 2.73 -7.67 5.61
C VAL A 94 4.06 -7.23 6.22
N ILE A 95 4.69 -6.25 5.58
CA ILE A 95 5.88 -5.56 6.08
C ILE A 95 5.56 -4.07 6.14
N ILE A 96 5.70 -3.47 7.32
CA ILE A 96 5.47 -2.05 7.57
C ILE A 96 6.76 -1.47 8.14
N GLY A 97 7.30 -0.43 7.51
CA GLY A 97 8.47 0.31 7.96
C GLY A 97 8.21 1.14 9.21
N ASP A 98 9.15 2.00 9.55
CA ASP A 98 9.07 2.86 10.73
C ASP A 98 8.13 4.06 10.50
N ASN A 99 7.56 4.62 11.57
CA ASN A 99 6.71 5.82 11.60
C ASN A 99 5.45 5.74 10.72
N CYS A 100 5.01 4.54 10.35
CA CYS A 100 3.86 4.35 9.49
C CYS A 100 2.54 4.47 10.26
N ILE A 101 1.48 4.78 9.52
CA ILE A 101 0.11 4.77 10.06
C ILE A 101 -0.75 3.81 9.25
N VAL A 102 -1.28 2.79 9.91
CA VAL A 102 -2.41 1.99 9.43
C VAL A 102 -3.60 2.37 10.27
N GLY A 103 -4.47 3.15 9.68
CA GLY A 103 -5.53 3.86 10.39
C GLY A 103 -6.79 3.02 10.63
N ASN A 104 -7.81 3.70 11.14
CA ASN A 104 -9.07 3.08 11.49
C ASN A 104 -9.68 2.28 10.33
N SER A 105 -10.04 1.03 10.60
CA SER A 105 -10.73 0.13 9.66
C SER A 105 -10.02 -0.01 8.30
N CYS A 106 -8.70 0.09 8.30
CA CYS A 106 -7.89 -0.21 7.12
C CYS A 106 -7.57 -1.71 7.07
N GLU A 107 -7.64 -2.30 5.88
CA GLU A 107 -7.22 -3.68 5.65
C GLU A 107 -5.94 -3.70 4.81
N VAL A 108 -4.91 -4.44 5.27
CA VAL A 108 -3.61 -4.58 4.60
C VAL A 108 -3.26 -6.04 4.41
N LYS A 109 -2.85 -6.43 3.20
CA LYS A 109 -2.50 -7.82 2.86
C LYS A 109 -1.42 -7.86 1.79
N ASN A 110 -0.42 -8.76 1.97
CA ASN A 110 0.70 -8.96 1.03
C ASN A 110 1.26 -7.63 0.52
N CYS A 111 1.84 -6.86 1.42
CA CYS A 111 2.20 -5.47 1.19
C CYS A 111 3.53 -5.12 1.87
N LEU A 112 4.31 -4.25 1.23
CA LEU A 112 5.38 -3.51 1.88
C LEU A 112 5.02 -2.03 1.92
N MET A 113 5.04 -1.44 3.10
CA MET A 113 4.99 0.01 3.32
C MET A 113 6.40 0.47 3.76
N PHE A 114 6.97 1.41 3.04
CA PHE A 114 8.23 2.07 3.43
C PHE A 114 8.01 3.00 4.62
N ASN A 115 9.08 3.49 5.21
CA ASN A 115 9.00 4.42 6.35
C ASN A 115 8.11 5.63 6.05
N ASP A 116 7.44 6.14 7.06
CA ASP A 116 6.55 7.31 7.00
C ASP A 116 5.34 7.16 6.03
N ALA A 117 5.06 5.97 5.50
CA ALA A 117 3.88 5.76 4.66
C ALA A 117 2.59 5.77 5.51
N VAL A 118 1.52 6.39 4.97
CA VAL A 118 0.30 6.67 5.73
C VAL A 118 -0.95 6.20 4.99
N ALA A 119 -1.74 5.34 5.65
CA ALA A 119 -3.06 4.89 5.21
C ALA A 119 -4.06 5.09 6.38
N PRO A 120 -4.63 6.30 6.57
CA PRO A 120 -5.20 6.69 7.85
C PRO A 120 -6.64 6.25 8.10
N HIS A 121 -7.46 5.98 7.06
CA HIS A 121 -8.90 5.75 7.23
C HIS A 121 -9.52 4.90 6.12
N PHE A 122 -10.13 3.77 6.50
CA PHE A 122 -10.99 2.96 5.61
C PHE A 122 -10.33 2.54 4.29
N ASN A 123 -9.04 2.29 4.31
CA ASN A 123 -8.29 1.91 3.12
C ASN A 123 -8.27 0.39 2.94
N TYR A 124 -8.31 -0.07 1.68
CA TYR A 124 -7.96 -1.45 1.33
C TYR A 124 -6.65 -1.46 0.55
N ILE A 125 -5.66 -2.20 1.05
CA ILE A 125 -4.32 -2.30 0.48
C ILE A 125 -3.98 -3.78 0.29
N GLY A 126 -4.05 -4.25 -0.94
CA GLY A 126 -3.73 -5.63 -1.27
C GLY A 126 -2.66 -5.74 -2.35
N ASP A 127 -1.69 -6.63 -2.15
CA ASP A 127 -0.64 -6.96 -3.13
C ASP A 127 0.03 -5.68 -3.71
N SER A 128 0.57 -4.81 -2.83
CA SER A 128 1.00 -3.46 -3.16
C SER A 128 2.29 -3.06 -2.47
N LEU A 129 3.02 -2.12 -3.07
CA LEU A 129 4.18 -1.48 -2.45
C LEU A 129 3.92 0.02 -2.31
N LEU A 130 4.02 0.53 -1.09
CA LEU A 130 3.83 1.93 -0.75
C LEU A 130 5.18 2.54 -0.39
N GLY A 131 5.67 3.47 -1.20
CA GLY A 131 6.96 4.14 -1.04
C GLY A 131 7.03 5.08 0.16
N TYR A 132 8.20 5.59 0.43
CA TYR A 132 8.49 6.52 1.51
C TYR A 132 7.59 7.75 1.46
N LYS A 133 6.97 8.10 2.58
CA LYS A 133 6.03 9.23 2.69
C LYS A 133 4.87 9.19 1.70
N SER A 134 4.51 8.04 1.16
CA SER A 134 3.29 7.92 0.37
C SER A 134 2.06 8.04 1.26
N HIS A 135 0.99 8.62 0.72
CA HIS A 135 -0.24 8.87 1.47
C HIS A 135 -1.47 8.37 0.72
N LEU A 136 -2.36 7.70 1.42
CA LEU A 136 -3.69 7.34 0.94
C LEU A 136 -4.75 8.16 1.66
N GLY A 137 -5.50 8.97 0.95
CA GLY A 137 -6.68 9.65 1.49
C GLY A 137 -7.73 8.66 1.99
N ALA A 138 -8.68 9.16 2.79
CA ALA A 138 -9.74 8.32 3.34
C ALA A 138 -10.52 7.56 2.26
N GLY A 139 -10.76 6.28 2.49
CA GLY A 139 -11.57 5.44 1.61
C GLY A 139 -10.90 5.04 0.30
N VAL A 140 -9.61 5.24 0.11
CA VAL A 140 -8.88 4.72 -1.06
C VAL A 140 -8.92 3.20 -1.06
N LYS A 141 -9.21 2.61 -2.22
CA LYS A 141 -9.18 1.16 -2.44
C LYS A 141 -8.16 0.81 -3.51
N ILE A 142 -7.22 -0.03 -3.17
CA ILE A 142 -6.27 -0.60 -4.13
C ILE A 142 -6.77 -1.98 -4.54
N SER A 143 -7.49 -2.03 -5.67
CA SER A 143 -7.97 -3.30 -6.23
C SER A 143 -6.78 -4.13 -6.75
N ASN A 144 -6.66 -5.37 -6.31
CA ASN A 144 -5.53 -6.23 -6.62
C ASN A 144 -5.85 -7.39 -7.56
N PHE A 145 -7.12 -7.55 -7.94
CA PHE A 145 -7.57 -8.68 -8.74
C PHE A 145 -8.45 -8.25 -9.91
N LYS A 146 -8.22 -8.84 -11.10
CA LYS A 146 -9.06 -8.59 -12.29
C LYS A 146 -10.28 -9.51 -12.30
N MET A 147 -11.43 -8.97 -12.74
CA MET A 147 -12.61 -9.79 -13.00
C MET A 147 -12.41 -10.77 -14.17
N ILE A 148 -11.62 -10.39 -15.18
CA ILE A 148 -11.28 -11.27 -16.30
C ILE A 148 -10.03 -12.09 -15.95
N PRO A 149 -10.04 -13.42 -16.10
CA PRO A 149 -8.88 -14.28 -15.80
C PRO A 149 -7.62 -13.89 -16.59
N GLY A 150 -6.45 -14.14 -16.01
CA GLY A 150 -5.13 -13.89 -16.60
C GLY A 150 -4.25 -13.01 -15.70
N ASN A 151 -2.97 -12.92 -16.03
CA ASN A 151 -2.01 -12.08 -15.30
C ASN A 151 -2.35 -10.60 -15.43
N ILE A 152 -1.91 -9.81 -14.45
CA ILE A 152 -1.97 -8.36 -14.53
C ILE A 152 -0.93 -7.90 -15.56
N MET A 153 -1.36 -7.04 -16.47
CA MET A 153 -0.49 -6.43 -17.47
C MET A 153 -0.22 -4.98 -17.10
N VAL A 154 1.02 -4.54 -17.27
CA VAL A 154 1.43 -3.13 -17.16
C VAL A 154 1.70 -2.59 -18.57
N GLU A 155 1.15 -1.43 -18.89
CA GLU A 155 1.31 -0.81 -20.20
C GLU A 155 2.02 0.54 -20.04
N MET A 156 3.08 0.74 -20.86
CA MET A 156 3.82 1.99 -20.95
C MET A 156 4.44 2.13 -22.32
N ASP A 157 4.36 3.32 -22.90
CA ASP A 157 4.94 3.67 -24.22
C ASP A 157 4.50 2.69 -25.33
N GLY A 158 3.22 2.27 -25.25
CA GLY A 158 2.65 1.33 -26.22
C GLY A 158 3.13 -0.13 -26.06
N LYS A 159 3.99 -0.42 -25.08
CA LYS A 159 4.43 -1.77 -24.76
C LYS A 159 3.61 -2.34 -23.60
N ARG A 160 3.21 -3.58 -23.75
CA ARG A 160 2.44 -4.32 -22.76
C ARG A 160 3.32 -5.41 -22.15
N LEU A 161 3.59 -5.28 -20.85
CA LEU A 161 4.43 -6.22 -20.09
C LEU A 161 3.54 -7.13 -19.25
N ASP A 162 3.78 -8.44 -19.33
CA ASP A 162 3.18 -9.41 -18.43
C ASP A 162 3.96 -9.41 -17.12
N THR A 163 3.28 -9.13 -16.01
CA THR A 163 3.91 -9.11 -14.68
C THR A 163 4.13 -10.50 -14.09
N GLY A 164 3.55 -11.54 -14.69
CA GLY A 164 3.52 -12.89 -14.12
C GLY A 164 2.60 -13.04 -12.91
N LEU A 165 1.99 -11.95 -12.44
CA LEU A 165 1.19 -11.92 -11.21
C LEU A 165 -0.31 -11.98 -11.50
N ARG A 166 -1.01 -12.89 -10.83
CA ARG A 166 -2.48 -12.98 -10.83
C ARG A 166 -3.12 -11.91 -9.95
N LYS A 167 -2.41 -11.48 -8.91
CA LYS A 167 -2.78 -10.41 -7.99
C LYS A 167 -1.66 -9.39 -7.94
N PHE A 168 -2.00 -8.16 -8.21
CA PHE A 168 -1.12 -7.02 -8.12
C PHE A 168 -1.98 -5.76 -8.02
N GLY A 169 -1.93 -5.08 -6.89
CA GLY A 169 -2.66 -3.85 -6.63
C GLY A 169 -2.00 -2.64 -7.26
N ALA A 170 -1.13 -1.98 -6.52
CA ALA A 170 -0.43 -0.79 -6.99
C ALA A 170 1.01 -0.69 -6.47
N LEU A 171 1.83 0.05 -7.23
CA LEU A 171 3.10 0.62 -6.75
C LEU A 171 2.91 2.13 -6.59
N LEU A 172 3.12 2.64 -5.39
CA LEU A 172 3.12 4.07 -5.10
C LEU A 172 4.56 4.50 -4.84
N GLY A 173 5.12 5.29 -5.73
CA GLY A 173 6.46 5.85 -5.56
C GLY A 173 6.55 6.77 -4.34
N ASP A 174 7.76 7.11 -3.94
CA ASP A 174 8.00 7.97 -2.79
C ASP A 174 7.25 9.30 -2.91
N GLY A 175 6.56 9.71 -1.84
CA GLY A 175 5.78 10.94 -1.81
C GLY A 175 4.54 10.96 -2.72
N ALA A 176 4.11 9.80 -3.25
CA ALA A 176 2.85 9.74 -3.99
C ALA A 176 1.65 9.99 -3.06
N ASP A 177 0.68 10.79 -3.52
CA ASP A 177 -0.49 11.18 -2.74
C ASP A 177 -1.78 10.82 -3.48
N ILE A 178 -2.62 10.01 -2.85
CA ILE A 178 -3.86 9.49 -3.45
C ILE A 178 -5.05 10.09 -2.73
N GLY A 179 -5.81 10.88 -3.44
CA GLY A 179 -6.99 11.60 -2.92
C GLY A 179 -8.10 10.67 -2.45
N CYS A 180 -8.92 11.18 -1.53
CA CYS A 180 -10.01 10.43 -0.88
C CYS A 180 -10.92 9.71 -1.90
N ASN A 181 -11.37 8.51 -1.55
CA ASN A 181 -12.25 7.66 -2.35
C ASN A 181 -11.75 7.31 -3.76
N ALA A 182 -10.48 7.55 -4.06
CA ALA A 182 -9.92 7.07 -5.31
C ALA A 182 -9.83 5.53 -5.32
N VAL A 183 -9.99 4.94 -6.50
CA VAL A 183 -9.80 3.51 -6.74
C VAL A 183 -8.62 3.32 -7.66
N LEU A 184 -7.58 2.64 -7.17
CA LEU A 184 -6.47 2.20 -8.01
C LEU A 184 -6.77 0.80 -8.53
N ASN A 185 -6.89 0.66 -9.85
CA ASN A 185 -7.16 -0.62 -10.49
C ASN A 185 -5.89 -1.49 -10.56
N PRO A 186 -6.03 -2.81 -10.69
CA PRO A 186 -4.90 -3.74 -10.67
C PRO A 186 -3.78 -3.35 -11.64
N GLY A 187 -2.55 -3.33 -11.14
CA GLY A 187 -1.36 -2.96 -11.90
C GLY A 187 -1.13 -1.45 -12.05
N SER A 188 -1.76 -0.63 -11.22
CA SER A 188 -1.51 0.81 -11.20
C SER A 188 -0.10 1.12 -10.68
N ILE A 189 0.62 2.01 -11.37
CA ILE A 189 1.94 2.49 -10.97
C ILE A 189 1.91 4.01 -10.91
N ILE A 190 2.12 4.56 -9.74
CA ILE A 190 2.12 6.00 -9.50
C ILE A 190 3.56 6.44 -9.21
N GLY A 191 4.11 7.28 -10.07
CA GLY A 191 5.48 7.77 -9.96
C GLY A 191 5.71 8.65 -8.73
N ARG A 192 6.97 8.88 -8.39
CA ARG A 192 7.38 9.70 -7.24
C ARG A 192 6.73 11.08 -7.27
N GLY A 193 6.26 11.55 -6.11
CA GLY A 193 5.69 12.87 -5.95
C GLY A 193 4.43 13.13 -6.78
N SER A 194 3.78 12.10 -7.31
CA SER A 194 2.59 12.25 -8.14
C SER A 194 1.30 12.17 -7.34
N ILE A 195 0.27 12.83 -7.84
CA ILE A 195 -1.00 13.00 -7.15
C ILE A 195 -2.14 12.44 -8.00
N ILE A 196 -3.01 11.65 -7.39
CA ILE A 196 -4.31 11.25 -7.92
C ILE A 196 -5.38 12.03 -7.18
N TYR A 197 -6.23 12.78 -7.89
CA TYR A 197 -7.30 13.55 -7.27
C TYR A 197 -8.41 12.67 -6.67
N PRO A 198 -9.17 13.21 -5.69
CA PRO A 198 -10.27 12.48 -5.06
C PRO A 198 -11.30 11.95 -6.06
N ASN A 199 -11.95 10.83 -5.69
CA ASN A 199 -12.99 10.15 -6.46
C ASN A 199 -12.58 9.69 -7.87
N MET A 200 -11.27 9.53 -8.12
CA MET A 200 -10.80 9.00 -9.39
C MET A 200 -10.75 7.48 -9.39
N SER A 201 -11.18 6.87 -10.52
CA SER A 201 -10.80 5.49 -10.85
C SER A 201 -9.60 5.55 -11.79
N TRP A 202 -8.43 5.13 -11.30
CA TRP A 202 -7.18 5.15 -12.04
C TRP A 202 -6.76 3.76 -12.49
N ARG A 203 -6.17 3.67 -13.68
CA ARG A 203 -5.51 2.48 -14.22
C ARG A 203 -4.27 2.89 -15.01
N GLY A 204 -3.21 2.09 -14.93
CA GLY A 204 -1.98 2.29 -15.69
C GLY A 204 -0.93 3.10 -14.95
N VAL A 205 -0.02 3.69 -15.69
CA VAL A 205 1.18 4.37 -15.18
C VAL A 205 0.97 5.87 -15.17
N LEU A 206 1.20 6.49 -14.03
CA LEU A 206 1.36 7.94 -13.89
C LEU A 206 2.85 8.25 -13.70
N ALA A 207 3.43 9.06 -14.57
CA ALA A 207 4.83 9.42 -14.46
C ALA A 207 5.10 10.24 -13.19
N GLN A 208 6.36 10.35 -12.78
CA GLN A 208 6.75 11.13 -11.60
C GLN A 208 6.36 12.62 -11.71
N ASN A 209 6.05 13.24 -10.58
CA ASN A 209 5.70 14.66 -10.46
C ASN A 209 4.49 15.09 -11.32
N MET A 210 3.55 14.17 -11.54
CA MET A 210 2.33 14.44 -12.31
C MET A 210 1.11 14.50 -11.42
N ILE A 211 0.08 15.23 -11.87
CA ILE A 211 -1.21 15.31 -11.20
C ILE A 211 -2.30 14.81 -12.15
N ALA A 212 -2.97 13.74 -11.79
CA ALA A 212 -4.16 13.27 -12.48
C ALA A 212 -5.42 13.94 -11.86
N LYS A 213 -6.22 14.60 -12.71
CA LYS A 213 -7.43 15.33 -12.29
C LYS A 213 -8.63 14.90 -13.14
N ASN A 214 -9.79 14.82 -12.52
CA ASN A 214 -11.06 14.73 -13.26
C ASN A 214 -11.41 16.09 -13.87
N LYS A 215 -11.78 16.10 -15.15
CA LYS A 215 -12.33 17.28 -15.84
C LYS A 215 -13.86 17.20 -15.95
N GLU A 216 -14.55 16.72 -14.92
CA GLU A 216 -16.01 16.63 -14.97
C GLU A 216 -16.64 18.02 -14.83
N ALA A 217 -17.46 18.40 -15.79
CA ALA A 217 -18.38 19.54 -15.66
C ALA A 217 -19.42 19.17 -14.60
N LYS A 218 -19.57 20.01 -13.57
CA LYS A 218 -20.64 19.84 -12.59
C LYS A 218 -21.89 20.55 -13.13
N GLU A 219 -23.01 19.84 -13.24
CA GLU A 219 -24.30 20.43 -13.49
C GLU A 219 -25.00 20.69 -12.15
N VAL A 220 -25.49 21.93 -11.99
CA VAL A 220 -26.29 22.35 -10.85
C VAL A 220 -27.68 22.67 -11.34
N VAL A 221 -28.66 21.96 -10.86
CA VAL A 221 -30.09 22.14 -11.26
C VAL A 221 -30.93 22.50 -10.04
N VAL A 222 -32.02 23.24 -10.28
CA VAL A 222 -32.98 23.58 -9.22
C VAL A 222 -33.78 22.32 -8.86
N ARG A 223 -33.75 21.96 -7.55
CA ARG A 223 -34.62 20.90 -7.04
C ARG A 223 -36.07 21.32 -7.15
N LYS A 224 -36.87 20.61 -7.97
CA LYS A 224 -38.31 20.80 -7.97
C LYS A 224 -38.87 20.32 -6.63
N SER A 225 -39.63 21.17 -5.93
CA SER A 225 -40.42 20.76 -4.77
C SER A 225 -41.45 19.70 -5.19
N MET A 226 -41.56 18.61 -4.40
CA MET A 226 -42.69 17.71 -4.52
C MET A 226 -43.97 18.39 -4.01
#